data_3d0bc4c5192a2d6028275ae35dc4b330
#
_entry.id   3d0bc4c5192a2d6028275ae35dc4b330
#
_cell.length_a   1.000
_cell.length_b   1.000
_cell.length_c   1.000
_cell.angle_alpha   90.00
_cell.angle_beta   90.00
_cell.angle_gamma   90.00
#
_symmetry.space_group_name_H-M   'P 1'
#
loop_
_entity.id
_entity.type
_entity.pdbx_description
1 polymer ?
#
loop_
_entity_poly.entity_id
_entity_poly.type
_entity_poly.pdbx_seq_one_letter_code
_entity_poly.pdbx_strand_id
1 'polypeptide(L)'
;MEEIVSRIRNAVCTADILKAREDYLRLYSEYHTMSALAYMRYSINTADEFYSTENDHYDEIGPAVHSLIADYAAALLDSPFRAELERELSPLLFRSMELQRKAISPVIVDDMVEENRLISEYSKLMAGMEFDFRGEKLPRPALLGYLKDSDRATRREAMECLGT
;
A
#
# COMPACT_ATOMS: atom_id res chain seq x y z
N MET A 1 -7.94 -9.75 14.73
CA MET A 1 -8.91 -8.92 13.97
C MET A 1 -10.26 -9.64 13.80
N GLU A 2 -10.32 -10.89 13.40
CA GLU A 2 -11.57 -11.65 13.24
C GLU A 2 -12.46 -11.62 14.50
N GLU A 3 -11.87 -11.83 15.69
CA GLU A 3 -12.59 -11.75 16.97
C GLU A 3 -13.21 -10.36 17.20
N ILE A 4 -12.49 -9.29 16.83
CA ILE A 4 -12.99 -7.91 16.95
C ILE A 4 -14.20 -7.70 16.04
N VAL A 5 -14.13 -8.16 14.78
CA VAL A 5 -15.25 -8.11 13.84
C VAL A 5 -16.46 -8.89 14.37
N SER A 6 -16.22 -10.07 14.94
CA SER A 6 -17.28 -10.86 15.58
C SER A 6 -17.92 -10.13 16.77
N ARG A 7 -17.12 -9.48 17.63
CA ARG A 7 -17.63 -8.67 18.75
C ARG A 7 -18.50 -7.51 18.26
N ILE A 8 -18.12 -6.84 17.17
CA ILE A 8 -18.92 -5.74 16.59
C ILE A 8 -20.25 -6.26 16.05
N ARG A 9 -20.23 -7.40 15.31
CA ARG A 9 -21.45 -8.00 14.76
C ARG A 9 -22.44 -8.49 15.83
N ASN A 10 -21.93 -8.93 16.99
CA ASN A 10 -22.71 -9.44 18.10
C ASN A 10 -22.94 -8.41 19.22
N ALA A 11 -22.58 -7.14 19.01
CA ALA A 11 -22.75 -6.09 20.00
C ALA A 11 -24.22 -5.83 20.30
N VAL A 12 -24.53 -5.60 21.57
CA VAL A 12 -25.89 -5.31 22.04
C VAL A 12 -26.13 -3.82 22.31
N CYS A 13 -25.06 -3.01 22.26
CA CYS A 13 -25.14 -1.58 22.38
C CYS A 13 -23.94 -0.90 21.69
N THR A 14 -24.05 0.42 21.46
CA THR A 14 -23.01 1.26 20.87
C THR A 14 -21.70 1.21 21.66
N ALA A 15 -21.75 1.16 23.00
CA ALA A 15 -20.56 1.13 23.83
C ALA A 15 -19.70 -0.12 23.61
N ASP A 16 -20.30 -1.28 23.34
CA ASP A 16 -19.58 -2.52 23.02
C ASP A 16 -18.80 -2.37 21.71
N ILE A 17 -19.41 -1.72 20.72
CA ILE A 17 -18.78 -1.46 19.43
C ILE A 17 -17.60 -0.48 19.58
N LEU A 18 -17.77 0.59 20.35
CA LEU A 18 -16.71 1.56 20.59
C LEU A 18 -15.52 0.92 21.29
N LYS A 19 -15.75 0.04 22.27
CA LYS A 19 -14.69 -0.71 22.93
C LYS A 19 -13.97 -1.67 21.98
N ALA A 20 -14.71 -2.40 21.15
CA ALA A 20 -14.11 -3.27 20.13
C ALA A 20 -13.31 -2.47 19.10
N ARG A 21 -13.75 -1.25 18.76
CA ARG A 21 -13.05 -0.33 17.89
C ARG A 21 -11.71 0.15 18.47
N GLU A 22 -11.62 0.40 19.77
CA GLU A 22 -10.35 0.75 20.43
C GLU A 22 -9.31 -0.36 20.25
N ASP A 23 -9.71 -1.62 20.45
CA ASP A 23 -8.85 -2.78 20.22
C ASP A 23 -8.45 -2.91 18.73
N TYR A 24 -9.39 -2.62 17.81
CA TYR A 24 -9.10 -2.59 16.38
C TYR A 24 -8.05 -1.52 16.03
N LEU A 25 -8.21 -0.29 16.52
CA LEU A 25 -7.29 0.82 16.21
C LEU A 25 -5.87 0.54 16.71
N ARG A 26 -5.76 -0.07 17.91
CA ARG A 26 -4.46 -0.47 18.44
C ARG A 26 -3.78 -1.49 17.52
N LEU A 27 -4.48 -2.57 17.21
CA LEU A 27 -3.95 -3.65 16.37
C LEU A 27 -3.64 -3.18 14.94
N TYR A 28 -4.50 -2.32 14.39
CA TYR A 28 -4.32 -1.69 13.09
C TYR A 28 -3.05 -0.81 13.07
N SER A 29 -2.84 0.01 14.10
CA SER A 29 -1.66 0.87 14.22
C SER A 29 -0.38 0.05 14.39
N GLU A 30 -0.41 -1.03 15.18
CA GLU A 30 0.72 -1.94 15.34
C GLU A 30 1.11 -2.58 13.99
N TYR A 31 0.13 -3.15 13.27
CA TYR A 31 0.36 -3.74 11.95
C TYR A 31 0.97 -2.73 10.97
N HIS A 32 0.36 -1.56 10.82
CA HIS A 32 0.85 -0.55 9.87
C HIS A 32 2.22 -0.01 10.23
N THR A 33 2.52 0.15 11.53
CA THR A 33 3.83 0.60 11.97
C THR A 33 4.90 -0.45 11.63
N MET A 34 4.64 -1.71 11.92
CA MET A 34 5.60 -2.78 11.69
C MET A 34 5.80 -3.06 10.19
N SER A 35 4.73 -3.08 9.40
CA SER A 35 4.85 -3.25 7.94
C SER A 35 5.60 -2.09 7.29
N ALA A 36 5.37 -0.84 7.73
CA ALA A 36 6.11 0.31 7.24
C ALA A 36 7.60 0.25 7.60
N LEU A 37 7.93 -0.21 8.83
CA LEU A 37 9.32 -0.40 9.25
C LEU A 37 10.02 -1.50 8.44
N ALA A 38 9.34 -2.62 8.18
CA ALA A 38 9.85 -3.71 7.34
C ALA A 38 10.16 -3.20 5.93
N TYR A 39 9.21 -2.49 5.30
CA TYR A 39 9.41 -1.90 3.99
C TYR A 39 10.54 -0.87 3.95
N MET A 40 10.67 0.01 4.96
CA MET A 40 11.75 0.98 5.04
C MET A 40 13.12 0.31 5.15
N ARG A 41 13.27 -0.71 6.00
CA ARG A 41 14.51 -1.47 6.15
C ARG A 41 14.89 -2.16 4.84
N TYR A 42 13.94 -2.84 4.22
CA TYR A 42 14.13 -3.46 2.92
C TYR A 42 14.56 -2.43 1.86
N SER A 43 13.94 -1.26 1.82
CA SER A 43 14.28 -0.19 0.87
C SER A 43 15.69 0.40 1.07
N ILE A 44 16.25 0.32 2.29
CA ILE A 44 17.61 0.76 2.59
C ILE A 44 18.64 -0.26 2.09
N ASN A 45 18.38 -1.55 2.26
CA ASN A 45 19.27 -2.62 1.85
C ASN A 45 18.49 -3.87 1.43
N THR A 46 18.19 -3.97 0.13
CA THR A 46 17.46 -5.09 -0.47
C THR A 46 18.24 -6.41 -0.49
N ALA A 47 19.55 -6.37 -0.25
CA ALA A 47 20.42 -7.55 -0.19
C ALA A 47 20.52 -8.14 1.23
N ASP A 48 19.97 -7.49 2.23
CA ASP A 48 19.92 -8.00 3.60
C ASP A 48 18.82 -9.07 3.70
N GLU A 49 19.20 -10.28 4.06
CA GLU A 49 18.30 -11.44 4.12
C GLU A 49 17.19 -11.26 5.17
N PHE A 50 17.53 -10.65 6.33
CA PHE A 50 16.54 -10.39 7.37
C PHE A 50 15.51 -9.36 6.91
N TYR A 51 15.94 -8.25 6.28
CA TYR A 51 15.04 -7.20 5.79
C TYR A 51 14.14 -7.70 4.66
N SER A 52 14.69 -8.53 3.75
CA SER A 52 13.90 -9.16 2.69
C SER A 52 12.84 -10.09 3.27
N THR A 53 13.24 -10.99 4.18
CA THR A 53 12.31 -11.94 4.80
C THR A 53 11.21 -11.24 5.61
N GLU A 54 11.56 -10.17 6.34
CA GLU A 54 10.59 -9.38 7.09
C GLU A 54 9.56 -8.70 6.15
N ASN A 55 10.02 -8.13 5.02
CA ASN A 55 9.14 -7.51 4.02
C ASN A 55 8.23 -8.55 3.35
N ASP A 56 8.80 -9.68 2.92
CA ASP A 56 8.06 -10.77 2.26
C ASP A 56 6.94 -11.30 3.15
N HIS A 57 7.17 -11.38 4.47
CA HIS A 57 6.14 -11.76 5.44
C HIS A 57 4.93 -10.79 5.40
N TYR A 58 5.18 -9.47 5.35
CA TYR A 58 4.09 -8.49 5.29
C TYR A 58 3.39 -8.50 3.93
N ASP A 59 4.11 -8.77 2.85
CA ASP A 59 3.52 -8.93 1.51
C ASP A 59 2.61 -10.17 1.46
N GLU A 60 3.00 -11.27 2.10
CA GLU A 60 2.21 -12.49 2.18
C GLU A 60 0.92 -12.32 2.98
N ILE A 61 0.99 -11.69 4.18
CA ILE A 61 -0.18 -11.53 5.04
C ILE A 61 -1.07 -10.33 4.66
N GLY A 62 -0.54 -9.40 3.87
CA GLY A 62 -1.21 -8.15 3.49
C GLY A 62 -2.62 -8.33 2.95
N PRO A 63 -2.85 -9.21 1.95
CA PRO A 63 -4.19 -9.45 1.39
C PRO A 63 -5.21 -9.93 2.44
N ALA A 64 -4.81 -10.81 3.35
CA ALA A 64 -5.67 -11.29 4.43
C ALA A 64 -6.01 -10.16 5.42
N VAL A 65 -5.05 -9.31 5.75
CA VAL A 65 -5.29 -8.14 6.62
C VAL A 65 -6.21 -7.14 5.94
N HIS A 66 -6.05 -6.87 4.64
CA HIS A 66 -6.95 -6.00 3.89
C HIS A 66 -8.39 -6.52 3.86
N SER A 67 -8.58 -7.83 3.73
CA SER A 67 -9.91 -8.45 3.83
C SER A 67 -10.53 -8.21 5.22
N LEU A 68 -9.78 -8.36 6.29
CA LEU A 68 -10.25 -8.12 7.66
C LEU A 68 -10.57 -6.64 7.93
N ILE A 69 -9.84 -5.72 7.31
CA ILE A 69 -10.15 -4.27 7.35
C ILE A 69 -11.49 -3.99 6.65
N ALA A 70 -11.74 -4.61 5.50
CA ALA A 70 -13.01 -4.50 4.79
C ALA A 70 -14.16 -5.10 5.60
N ASP A 71 -13.97 -6.25 6.24
CA ASP A 71 -14.94 -6.88 7.14
C ASP A 71 -15.27 -6.01 8.35
N TYR A 72 -14.28 -5.35 8.93
CA TYR A 72 -14.47 -4.38 10.01
C TYR A 72 -15.34 -3.19 9.54
N ALA A 73 -15.03 -2.61 8.38
CA ALA A 73 -15.81 -1.51 7.83
C ALA A 73 -17.26 -1.93 7.52
N ALA A 74 -17.45 -3.14 6.95
CA ALA A 74 -18.76 -3.70 6.70
C ALA A 74 -19.55 -3.91 8.00
N ALA A 75 -18.92 -4.43 9.05
CA ALA A 75 -19.57 -4.65 10.36
C ALA A 75 -20.07 -3.35 10.99
N LEU A 76 -19.34 -2.23 10.83
CA LEU A 76 -19.80 -0.92 11.29
C LEU A 76 -20.92 -0.35 10.43
N LEU A 77 -20.80 -0.44 9.09
CA LEU A 77 -21.79 0.07 8.14
C LEU A 77 -23.14 -0.63 8.25
N ASP A 78 -23.12 -1.94 8.51
CA ASP A 78 -24.32 -2.78 8.56
C ASP A 78 -24.85 -2.95 9.99
N SER A 79 -24.22 -2.25 10.97
CA SER A 79 -24.65 -2.30 12.38
C SER A 79 -26.03 -1.66 12.57
N PRO A 80 -26.91 -2.26 13.41
CA PRO A 80 -28.18 -1.63 13.81
C PRO A 80 -27.97 -0.33 14.59
N PHE A 81 -26.78 -0.11 15.17
CA PHE A 81 -26.41 1.09 15.92
C PHE A 81 -25.74 2.16 15.05
N ARG A 82 -25.73 2.00 13.72
CA ARG A 82 -25.02 2.88 12.79
C ARG A 82 -25.32 4.37 13.02
N ALA A 83 -26.61 4.74 13.20
CA ALA A 83 -26.99 6.13 13.37
C ALA A 83 -26.40 6.78 14.65
N GLU A 84 -26.19 5.98 15.69
CA GLU A 84 -25.54 6.42 16.93
C GLU A 84 -24.03 6.52 16.72
N LEU A 85 -23.44 5.53 16.08
CA LEU A 85 -22.01 5.51 15.76
C LEU A 85 -21.59 6.68 14.84
N GLU A 86 -22.42 7.08 13.88
CA GLU A 86 -22.17 8.25 13.02
C GLU A 86 -22.13 9.56 13.84
N ARG A 87 -22.94 9.67 14.88
CA ARG A 87 -22.92 10.83 15.79
C ARG A 87 -21.71 10.86 16.70
N GLU A 88 -21.33 9.69 17.24
CA GLU A 88 -20.20 9.56 18.17
C GLU A 88 -18.84 9.65 17.49
N LEU A 89 -18.70 9.07 16.30
CA LEU A 89 -17.41 8.99 15.60
C LEU A 89 -17.27 10.09 14.54
N SER A 90 -18.02 10.02 13.48
CA SER A 90 -18.11 11.04 12.41
C SER A 90 -18.95 10.52 11.24
N PRO A 91 -19.87 11.29 10.68
CA PRO A 91 -20.53 10.96 9.42
C PRO A 91 -19.56 10.82 8.25
N LEU A 92 -18.45 11.58 8.27
CA LEU A 92 -17.42 11.52 7.22
C LEU A 92 -16.70 10.18 7.21
N LEU A 93 -16.43 9.59 8.38
CA LEU A 93 -15.84 8.25 8.50
C LEU A 93 -16.71 7.21 7.78
N PHE A 94 -18.00 7.20 8.07
CA PHE A 94 -18.97 6.28 7.47
C PHE A 94 -19.10 6.49 5.96
N ARG A 95 -19.13 7.75 5.53
CA ARG A 95 -19.13 8.09 4.11
C ARG A 95 -17.88 7.58 3.37
N SER A 96 -16.72 7.71 3.99
CA SER A 96 -15.46 7.18 3.44
C SER A 96 -15.50 5.65 3.32
N MET A 97 -15.98 4.95 4.36
CA MET A 97 -16.15 3.49 4.30
C MET A 97 -17.14 3.05 3.21
N GLU A 98 -18.24 3.76 3.02
CA GLU A 98 -19.20 3.49 1.93
C GLU A 98 -18.58 3.65 0.55
N LEU A 99 -17.77 4.69 0.35
CA LEU A 99 -17.07 4.92 -0.91
C LEU A 99 -16.03 3.83 -1.17
N GLN A 100 -15.28 3.45 -0.15
CA GLN A 100 -14.32 2.34 -0.27
C GLN A 100 -15.02 1.02 -0.60
N ARG A 101 -16.14 0.70 0.08
CA ARG A 101 -16.93 -0.51 -0.22
C ARG A 101 -17.47 -0.53 -1.66
N LYS A 102 -17.77 0.64 -2.25
CA LYS A 102 -18.22 0.75 -3.63
C LYS A 102 -17.09 0.72 -4.65
N ALA A 103 -15.90 1.18 -4.26
CA ALA A 103 -14.74 1.26 -5.16
C ALA A 103 -14.16 -0.12 -5.47
N ILE A 104 -14.26 -1.08 -4.55
CA ILE A 104 -13.77 -2.44 -4.75
C ILE A 104 -14.97 -3.34 -5.08
N SER A 105 -15.21 -3.51 -6.38
CA SER A 105 -16.17 -4.49 -6.88
C SER A 105 -15.49 -5.83 -7.15
N PRO A 106 -16.09 -6.97 -6.81
CA PRO A 106 -15.57 -8.28 -7.22
C PRO A 106 -15.33 -8.40 -8.73
N VAL A 107 -16.06 -7.61 -9.54
CA VAL A 107 -15.93 -7.59 -11.00
C VAL A 107 -14.57 -7.08 -11.47
N ILE A 108 -13.89 -6.22 -10.70
CA ILE A 108 -12.61 -5.61 -11.09
C ILE A 108 -11.39 -6.29 -10.45
N VAL A 109 -11.57 -7.35 -9.66
CA VAL A 109 -10.45 -8.00 -8.95
C VAL A 109 -9.43 -8.57 -9.93
N ASP A 110 -9.88 -9.21 -11.01
CA ASP A 110 -8.98 -9.76 -12.03
C ASP A 110 -8.22 -8.65 -12.75
N ASP A 111 -8.86 -7.52 -13.04
CA ASP A 111 -8.22 -6.35 -13.65
C ASP A 111 -7.17 -5.75 -12.71
N MET A 112 -7.44 -5.69 -11.39
CA MET A 112 -6.47 -5.22 -10.40
C MET A 112 -5.25 -6.15 -10.28
N VAL A 113 -5.45 -7.46 -10.36
CA VAL A 113 -4.34 -8.44 -10.37
C VAL A 113 -3.48 -8.23 -11.60
N GLU A 114 -4.10 -8.05 -12.78
CA GLU A 114 -3.36 -7.79 -14.02
C GLU A 114 -2.64 -6.44 -13.99
N GLU A 115 -3.26 -5.39 -13.46
CA GLU A 115 -2.62 -4.09 -13.25
C GLU A 115 -1.35 -4.21 -12.38
N ASN A 116 -1.45 -4.90 -11.23
CA ASN A 116 -0.31 -5.13 -10.35
C ASN A 116 0.81 -5.91 -11.05
N ARG A 117 0.46 -6.93 -11.86
CA ARG A 117 1.42 -7.68 -12.66
C ARG A 117 2.17 -6.77 -13.64
N LEU A 118 1.43 -5.94 -14.37
CA LEU A 118 2.00 -4.99 -15.34
C LEU A 118 2.86 -3.92 -14.67
N ILE A 119 2.48 -3.42 -13.51
CA ILE A 119 3.30 -2.48 -12.70
C ILE A 119 4.63 -3.15 -12.29
N SER A 120 4.57 -4.40 -11.87
CA SER A 120 5.77 -5.15 -11.48
C SER A 120 6.68 -5.42 -12.69
N GLU A 121 6.12 -5.77 -13.84
CA GLU A 121 6.90 -5.95 -15.08
C GLU A 121 7.52 -4.65 -15.55
N TYR A 122 6.76 -3.55 -15.54
CA TYR A 122 7.28 -2.22 -15.85
C TYR A 122 8.43 -1.83 -14.93
N SER A 123 8.28 -2.06 -13.63
CA SER A 123 9.32 -1.76 -12.64
C SER A 123 10.60 -2.56 -12.88
N LYS A 124 10.47 -3.85 -13.21
CA LYS A 124 11.62 -4.70 -13.59
C LYS A 124 12.28 -4.23 -14.88
N LEU A 125 11.48 -3.87 -15.89
CA LEU A 125 11.99 -3.33 -17.14
C LEU A 125 12.79 -2.05 -16.88
N MET A 126 12.22 -1.11 -16.14
CA MET A 126 12.88 0.16 -15.82
C MET A 126 14.16 -0.02 -15.00
N ALA A 127 14.17 -0.96 -14.06
CA ALA A 127 15.36 -1.27 -13.26
C ALA A 127 16.48 -1.93 -14.08
N GLY A 128 16.11 -2.70 -15.10
CA GLY A 128 17.06 -3.40 -15.99
C GLY A 128 17.53 -2.56 -17.21
N MET A 129 17.03 -1.32 -17.38
CA MET A 129 17.43 -0.47 -18.50
C MET A 129 18.90 -0.04 -18.38
N GLU A 130 19.65 -0.29 -19.43
CA GLU A 130 21.02 0.18 -19.62
C GLU A 130 21.11 1.08 -20.85
N PHE A 131 21.85 2.15 -20.74
CA PHE A 131 22.08 3.14 -21.80
C PHE A 131 23.56 3.16 -22.15
N ASP A 132 23.88 3.16 -23.44
CA ASP A 132 25.26 3.33 -23.90
C ASP A 132 25.57 4.85 -23.99
N PHE A 133 26.23 5.35 -22.96
CA PHE A 133 26.64 6.75 -22.91
C PHE A 133 28.14 6.86 -22.95
N ARG A 134 28.65 7.38 -24.05
CA ARG A 134 30.12 7.56 -24.31
C ARG A 134 30.91 6.25 -24.25
N GLY A 135 30.29 5.14 -24.67
CA GLY A 135 30.91 3.80 -24.66
C GLY A 135 30.88 3.09 -23.30
N GLU A 136 30.17 3.64 -22.34
CA GLU A 136 29.93 3.03 -21.03
C GLU A 136 28.44 2.72 -20.87
N LYS A 137 28.13 1.50 -20.40
CA LYS A 137 26.76 1.10 -20.07
C LYS A 137 26.38 1.61 -18.71
N LEU A 138 25.41 2.51 -18.69
CA LEU A 138 24.92 3.16 -17.47
C LEU A 138 23.48 2.80 -17.20
N PRO A 139 23.13 2.48 -15.93
CA PRO A 139 21.74 2.41 -15.54
C PRO A 139 21.09 3.79 -15.57
N ARG A 140 19.77 3.82 -15.76
CA ARG A 140 19.01 5.08 -15.88
C ARG A 140 19.32 6.12 -14.79
N PRO A 141 19.43 5.79 -13.48
CA PRO A 141 19.75 6.77 -12.45
C PRO A 141 21.13 7.43 -12.63
N ALA A 142 22.13 6.68 -13.10
CA ALA A 142 23.46 7.22 -13.38
C ALA A 142 23.42 8.19 -14.57
N LEU A 143 22.74 7.83 -15.66
CA LEU A 143 22.57 8.71 -16.81
C LEU A 143 21.82 10.01 -16.46
N LEU A 144 20.78 9.94 -15.63
CA LEU A 144 20.06 11.12 -15.11
C LEU A 144 20.97 12.07 -14.33
N GLY A 145 22.06 11.57 -13.72
CA GLY A 145 23.06 12.39 -13.04
C GLY A 145 23.73 13.40 -14.01
N TYR A 146 23.99 12.99 -15.26
CA TYR A 146 24.59 13.84 -16.28
C TYR A 146 23.68 14.99 -16.74
N LEU A 147 22.39 14.94 -16.51
CA LEU A 147 21.49 16.07 -16.76
C LEU A 147 21.75 17.29 -15.85
N LYS A 148 22.52 17.08 -14.77
CA LYS A 148 22.93 18.14 -13.83
C LYS A 148 24.36 18.60 -14.05
N ASP A 149 25.05 18.11 -15.10
CA ASP A 149 26.42 18.50 -15.43
C ASP A 149 26.51 20.01 -15.71
N SER A 150 27.62 20.63 -15.37
CA SER A 150 27.88 22.04 -15.63
C SER A 150 28.00 22.33 -17.15
N ASP A 151 28.51 21.37 -17.93
CA ASP A 151 28.62 21.48 -19.38
C ASP A 151 27.28 21.23 -20.08
N ARG A 152 26.86 22.20 -20.88
CA ARG A 152 25.61 22.13 -21.64
C ARG A 152 25.61 21.03 -22.71
N ALA A 153 26.77 20.75 -23.32
CA ALA A 153 26.90 19.73 -24.37
C ALA A 153 26.68 18.33 -23.75
N THR A 154 27.28 18.08 -22.59
CA THR A 154 27.11 16.84 -21.83
C THR A 154 25.62 16.62 -21.41
N ARG A 155 24.94 17.66 -20.91
CA ARG A 155 23.51 17.56 -20.60
C ARG A 155 22.64 17.22 -21.80
N ARG A 156 22.95 17.83 -22.97
CA ARG A 156 22.24 17.55 -24.22
C ARG A 156 22.43 16.10 -24.66
N GLU A 157 23.68 15.64 -24.71
CA GLU A 157 24.03 14.28 -25.10
C GLU A 157 23.36 13.24 -24.20
N ALA A 158 23.33 13.47 -22.87
CA ALA A 158 22.64 12.62 -21.94
C ALA A 158 21.11 12.59 -22.17
N MET A 159 20.52 13.75 -22.51
CA MET A 159 19.07 13.81 -22.82
C MET A 159 18.73 13.11 -24.14
N GLU A 160 19.57 13.23 -25.16
CA GLU A 160 19.43 12.53 -26.44
C GLU A 160 19.53 11.01 -26.22
N CYS A 161 20.48 10.57 -25.40
CA CYS A 161 20.66 9.14 -25.03
C CYS A 161 19.45 8.58 -24.27
N LEU A 162 18.80 9.36 -23.41
CA LEU A 162 17.59 8.94 -22.69
C LEU A 162 16.35 8.79 -23.60
N GLY A 163 16.35 9.44 -24.74
CA GLY A 163 15.23 9.44 -25.69
C GLY A 163 15.32 8.38 -26.79
N THR A 164 16.38 7.60 -26.80
CA THR A 164 16.59 6.49 -27.76
C THR A 164 16.19 5.17 -27.17
#